data_83f3dbdebc8c61c06171cd89b18112e9
#
_entry.id   83f3dbdebc8c61c06171cd89b18112e9
#
_cell.length_a   1.000
_cell.length_b   1.000
_cell.length_c   1.000
_cell.angle_alpha   90.00
_cell.angle_beta   90.00
_cell.angle_gamma   90.00
#
_symmetry.space_group_name_H-M   'P 1'
#
loop_
_entity.id
_entity.type
_entity.pdbx_description
1 polymer ?
#
loop_
_entity_poly.entity_id
_entity_poly.type
_entity_poly.pdbx_seq_one_letter_code
_entity_poly.pdbx_strand_id
1 'polypeptide(L)'
;KIKEAKVALKEYDPNEQTILTLTDEIKELVNGIDYKKANYTRVDHYLNSIPKDLSIYTEDSVKNLQFVIDMIQRELPKSMQDTVDQYEVELTKALTKLQLKSQVNVNYIDKSKLTATASSYQHDGSDPKNVLDDNPSTMWHTDWNLSTPHWIAFENKEEMSVNGLTYVPRQTGKNGNVTKYRIEISDDGVNWKTVKEGNLSSDSSTKVIEFDTVKTKHLRLYYVEAVNNNG
;
A
#
# COMPACT_ATOMS: atom_id res chain seq x y z
N LYS A 1 -19.08 9.82 49.57
CA LYS A 1 -20.19 10.77 49.34
C LYS A 1 -21.20 10.24 48.30
N ILE A 2 -20.80 9.76 47.08
CA ILE A 2 -21.76 9.13 46.14
C ILE A 2 -22.44 7.91 46.76
N LYS A 3 -21.74 7.13 47.57
CA LYS A 3 -22.28 5.97 48.28
C LYS A 3 -23.25 6.39 49.38
N GLU A 4 -22.96 7.48 50.08
CA GLU A 4 -23.80 8.10 51.10
C GLU A 4 -25.07 8.71 50.47
N ALA A 5 -24.96 9.37 49.34
CA ALA A 5 -26.10 9.87 48.57
C ALA A 5 -27.04 8.76 48.09
N LYS A 6 -26.50 7.60 47.68
CA LYS A 6 -27.30 6.42 47.27
C LYS A 6 -28.05 5.79 48.49
N VAL A 7 -27.47 5.84 49.67
CA VAL A 7 -28.12 5.34 50.88
C VAL A 7 -29.23 6.29 51.28
N ALA A 8 -28.99 7.61 51.31
CA ALA A 8 -29.99 8.62 51.62
C ALA A 8 -31.22 8.58 50.68
N LEU A 9 -31.01 8.33 49.40
CA LEU A 9 -32.10 8.16 48.39
C LEU A 9 -32.91 6.87 48.58
N LYS A 10 -32.40 5.88 49.33
CA LYS A 10 -33.11 4.61 49.57
C LYS A 10 -33.91 4.58 50.87
N GLU A 11 -33.52 5.36 51.85
CA GLU A 11 -34.06 5.24 53.22
C GLU A 11 -35.02 6.37 53.62
N TYR A 12 -35.16 7.41 52.79
CA TYR A 12 -35.98 8.58 53.10
C TYR A 12 -36.78 9.05 51.92
N ASP A 13 -38.02 9.52 52.17
CA ASP A 13 -38.72 10.42 51.26
C ASP A 13 -38.07 11.81 51.41
N PRO A 14 -37.04 12.14 50.63
CA PRO A 14 -36.23 13.31 50.85
C PRO A 14 -37.04 14.53 50.47
N ASN A 15 -37.11 15.52 51.39
CA ASN A 15 -37.68 16.81 51.07
C ASN A 15 -36.86 17.46 49.89
N GLU A 16 -37.50 18.38 49.21
CA GLU A 16 -36.91 19.02 48.01
C GLU A 16 -35.52 19.63 48.28
N GLN A 17 -35.33 20.20 49.48
CA GLN A 17 -34.04 20.78 49.87
C GLN A 17 -32.91 19.75 49.99
N THR A 18 -33.22 18.55 50.47
CA THR A 18 -32.24 17.45 50.54
C THR A 18 -31.84 16.98 49.15
N ILE A 19 -32.81 16.89 48.23
CA ILE A 19 -32.56 16.53 46.82
C ILE A 19 -31.68 17.57 46.16
N LEU A 20 -31.96 18.87 46.33
CA LEU A 20 -31.16 19.97 45.77
C LEU A 20 -29.72 19.94 46.29
N THR A 21 -29.55 19.81 47.61
CA THR A 21 -28.21 19.75 48.22
C THR A 21 -27.39 18.57 47.72
N LEU A 22 -27.97 17.37 47.65
CA LEU A 22 -27.29 16.18 47.10
C LEU A 22 -26.98 16.31 45.60
N THR A 23 -27.85 16.97 44.85
CA THR A 23 -27.65 17.23 43.43
C THR A 23 -26.46 18.17 43.24
N ASP A 24 -26.35 19.23 44.02
CA ASP A 24 -25.24 20.18 43.91
C ASP A 24 -23.91 19.57 44.38
N GLU A 25 -23.91 18.79 45.47
CA GLU A 25 -22.73 18.00 45.88
C GLU A 25 -22.27 17.03 44.79
N ILE A 26 -23.19 16.35 44.11
CA ILE A 26 -22.87 15.45 42.99
C ILE A 26 -22.29 16.25 41.84
N LYS A 27 -22.87 17.40 41.48
CA LYS A 27 -22.32 18.27 40.40
C LYS A 27 -20.90 18.73 40.75
N GLU A 28 -20.64 19.17 41.97
CA GLU A 28 -19.29 19.58 42.40
C GLU A 28 -18.31 18.40 42.31
N LEU A 29 -18.71 17.21 42.76
CA LEU A 29 -17.89 16.00 42.63
C LEU A 29 -17.60 15.64 41.19
N VAL A 30 -18.57 15.74 40.29
CA VAL A 30 -18.40 15.48 38.86
C VAL A 30 -17.48 16.54 38.23
N ASN A 31 -17.66 17.81 38.55
CA ASN A 31 -16.81 18.91 38.06
C ASN A 31 -15.38 18.82 38.63
N GLY A 32 -15.20 18.27 39.84
CA GLY A 32 -13.90 18.03 40.44
C GLY A 32 -13.19 16.76 39.95
N ILE A 33 -13.82 15.93 39.12
CA ILE A 33 -13.16 14.83 38.44
C ILE A 33 -12.29 15.43 37.35
N ASP A 34 -11.03 15.68 37.69
CA ASP A 34 -9.99 16.04 36.71
C ASP A 34 -9.77 14.83 35.78
N TYR A 35 -10.55 14.79 34.71
CA TYR A 35 -10.39 13.77 33.66
C TYR A 35 -9.11 14.05 32.90
N LYS A 36 -7.99 13.66 33.50
CA LYS A 36 -6.69 13.75 32.85
C LYS A 36 -6.64 12.75 31.69
N LYS A 37 -6.42 13.28 30.51
CA LYS A 37 -6.17 12.47 29.32
C LYS A 37 -4.80 11.81 29.41
N ALA A 38 -4.65 10.68 28.77
CA ALA A 38 -3.35 10.05 28.57
C ALA A 38 -2.43 10.97 27.74
N ASN A 39 -1.14 10.82 27.93
CA ASN A 39 -0.12 11.60 27.21
C ASN A 39 0.26 10.94 25.89
N TYR A 40 -0.03 11.59 24.77
CA TYR A 40 0.25 11.12 23.43
C TYR A 40 1.54 11.71 22.81
N THR A 41 2.33 12.48 23.56
CA THR A 41 3.51 13.20 23.03
C THR A 41 4.45 12.29 22.24
N ARG A 42 4.70 11.08 22.72
CA ARG A 42 5.55 10.09 22.04
C ARG A 42 4.89 9.50 20.81
N VAL A 43 3.62 9.16 20.90
CA VAL A 43 2.83 8.69 19.75
C VAL A 43 2.84 9.75 18.64
N ASP A 44 2.58 11.02 19.00
CA ASP A 44 2.57 12.14 18.05
C ASP A 44 3.96 12.38 17.44
N HIS A 45 5.02 12.21 18.22
CA HIS A 45 6.39 12.27 17.72
C HIS A 45 6.62 11.25 16.59
N TYR A 46 6.25 10.00 16.77
CA TYR A 46 6.42 8.94 15.77
C TYR A 46 5.48 9.12 14.58
N LEU A 47 4.23 9.55 14.77
CA LEU A 47 3.34 9.89 13.68
C LEU A 47 3.89 11.02 12.80
N ASN A 48 4.50 12.04 13.41
CA ASN A 48 5.14 13.14 12.68
C ASN A 48 6.46 12.73 12.00
N SER A 49 7.07 11.61 12.40
CA SER A 49 8.27 11.06 11.79
C SER A 49 8.00 10.16 10.59
N ILE A 50 6.73 9.86 10.28
CA ILE A 50 6.36 9.06 9.12
C ILE A 50 6.87 9.75 7.84
N PRO A 51 7.57 9.02 6.95
CA PRO A 51 8.04 9.58 5.68
C PRO A 51 6.87 10.18 4.88
N LYS A 52 7.07 11.36 4.31
CA LYS A 52 6.03 12.05 3.51
C LYS A 52 5.70 11.30 2.22
N ASP A 53 6.68 10.61 1.66
CA ASP A 53 6.50 9.77 0.47
C ASP A 53 6.64 8.30 0.86
N LEU A 54 5.51 7.63 0.95
CA LEU A 54 5.43 6.19 1.21
C LEU A 54 5.49 5.36 -0.08
N SER A 55 5.45 5.98 -1.26
CA SER A 55 5.44 5.26 -2.54
C SER A 55 6.74 4.50 -2.83
N ILE A 56 7.83 4.88 -2.18
CA ILE A 56 9.15 4.24 -2.29
C ILE A 56 9.29 2.96 -1.47
N TYR A 57 8.33 2.67 -0.58
CA TYR A 57 8.31 1.47 0.26
C TYR A 57 7.40 0.39 -0.32
N THR A 58 7.62 -0.86 0.08
CA THR A 58 6.78 -1.99 -0.35
C THR A 58 5.35 -1.84 0.18
N GLU A 59 4.36 -2.28 -0.60
CA GLU A 59 2.94 -2.17 -0.24
C GLU A 59 2.65 -2.85 1.12
N ASP A 60 3.24 -4.02 1.38
CA ASP A 60 2.99 -4.76 2.62
C ASP A 60 3.52 -4.03 3.85
N SER A 61 4.72 -3.41 3.75
CA SER A 61 5.27 -2.63 4.85
C SER A 61 4.45 -1.37 5.13
N VAL A 62 3.93 -0.72 4.07
CA VAL A 62 3.03 0.44 4.19
C VAL A 62 1.67 0.04 4.76
N LYS A 63 1.07 -1.07 4.31
CA LYS A 63 -0.19 -1.59 4.87
C LYS A 63 -0.07 -1.91 6.36
N ASN A 64 1.05 -2.52 6.76
CA ASN A 64 1.31 -2.80 8.18
C ASN A 64 1.41 -1.51 9.01
N LEU A 65 2.08 -0.47 8.49
CA LEU A 65 2.15 0.83 9.16
C LEU A 65 0.76 1.47 9.28
N GLN A 66 -0.03 1.45 8.19
CA GLN A 66 -1.39 2.01 8.18
C GLN A 66 -2.29 1.28 9.18
N PHE A 67 -2.23 -0.04 9.24
CA PHE A 67 -2.98 -0.84 10.23
C PHE A 67 -2.68 -0.39 11.67
N VAL A 68 -1.41 -0.17 12.01
CA VAL A 68 -1.00 0.31 13.33
C VAL A 68 -1.54 1.72 13.61
N ILE A 69 -1.50 2.62 12.60
CA ILE A 69 -2.05 3.98 12.73
C ILE A 69 -3.56 3.93 13.01
N ASP A 70 -4.29 3.08 12.28
CA ASP A 70 -5.75 2.95 12.40
C ASP A 70 -6.19 2.37 13.75
N MET A 71 -5.31 1.64 14.44
CA MET A 71 -5.56 1.13 15.80
C MET A 71 -5.48 2.19 16.89
N ILE A 72 -4.91 3.37 16.65
CA ILE A 72 -4.69 4.41 17.66
C ILE A 72 -6.01 5.07 18.03
N GLN A 73 -6.47 4.78 19.24
CA GLN A 73 -7.61 5.49 19.83
C GLN A 73 -7.10 6.75 20.52
N ARG A 74 -7.77 7.87 20.23
CA ARG A 74 -7.48 9.17 20.87
C ARG A 74 -8.36 9.40 22.09
N GLU A 75 -7.99 10.38 22.89
CA GLU A 75 -8.79 10.84 24.04
C GLU A 75 -8.96 9.81 25.16
N LEU A 76 -8.07 8.82 25.25
CA LEU A 76 -8.10 7.85 26.35
C LEU A 76 -7.79 8.52 27.71
N PRO A 77 -8.39 8.04 28.82
CA PRO A 77 -8.11 8.56 30.16
C PRO A 77 -6.67 8.21 30.60
N LYS A 78 -6.13 8.99 31.53
CA LYS A 78 -4.80 8.75 32.09
C LYS A 78 -4.60 7.33 32.64
N SER A 79 -5.67 6.72 33.18
CA SER A 79 -5.65 5.33 33.64
C SER A 79 -5.33 4.30 32.54
N MET A 80 -5.43 4.69 31.26
CA MET A 80 -5.07 3.88 30.10
C MET A 80 -3.74 4.32 29.45
N GLN A 81 -2.84 4.95 30.24
CA GLN A 81 -1.53 5.37 29.71
C GLN A 81 -0.73 4.20 29.14
N ASP A 82 -0.78 3.04 29.77
CA ASP A 82 -0.09 1.84 29.27
C ASP A 82 -0.54 1.43 27.86
N THR A 83 -1.85 1.61 27.55
CA THR A 83 -2.37 1.38 26.18
C THR A 83 -1.77 2.39 25.20
N VAL A 84 -1.65 3.66 25.59
CA VAL A 84 -1.04 4.69 24.76
C VAL A 84 0.46 4.44 24.57
N ASP A 85 1.16 4.00 25.60
CA ASP A 85 2.58 3.64 25.52
C ASP A 85 2.78 2.42 24.59
N GLN A 86 1.82 1.49 24.55
CA GLN A 86 1.86 0.37 23.60
C GLN A 86 1.72 0.83 22.14
N TYR A 87 0.94 1.89 21.86
CA TYR A 87 0.87 2.47 20.50
C TYR A 87 2.23 3.00 20.05
N GLU A 88 3.01 3.62 20.93
CA GLU A 88 4.39 4.02 20.64
C GLU A 88 5.24 2.82 20.20
N VAL A 89 5.17 1.73 20.95
CA VAL A 89 5.93 0.50 20.67
C VAL A 89 5.56 -0.09 19.29
N GLU A 90 4.26 -0.18 19.01
CA GLU A 90 3.81 -0.74 17.74
C GLU A 90 4.12 0.19 16.55
N LEU A 91 3.99 1.52 16.70
CA LEU A 91 4.42 2.49 15.69
C LEU A 91 5.91 2.38 15.39
N THR A 92 6.75 2.30 16.44
CA THR A 92 8.19 2.17 16.28
C THR A 92 8.54 0.89 15.52
N LYS A 93 7.91 -0.24 15.87
CA LYS A 93 8.08 -1.51 15.15
C LYS A 93 7.65 -1.40 13.70
N ALA A 94 6.50 -0.77 13.42
CA ALA A 94 6.01 -0.63 12.06
C ALA A 94 6.90 0.29 11.22
N LEU A 95 7.39 1.40 11.78
CA LEU A 95 8.33 2.30 11.11
C LEU A 95 9.68 1.63 10.80
N THR A 96 10.22 0.84 11.75
CA THR A 96 11.48 0.10 11.53
C THR A 96 11.32 -1.04 10.51
N LYS A 97 10.09 -1.51 10.26
CA LYS A 97 9.77 -2.52 9.25
C LYS A 97 9.45 -1.92 7.88
N LEU A 98 9.46 -0.60 7.72
CA LEU A 98 9.32 0.00 6.39
C LEU A 98 10.48 -0.47 5.50
N GLN A 99 10.14 -1.11 4.40
CA GLN A 99 11.09 -1.73 3.48
C GLN A 99 11.08 -1.00 2.15
N LEU A 100 12.23 -0.44 1.77
CA LEU A 100 12.38 0.22 0.47
C LEU A 100 12.22 -0.80 -0.67
N LYS A 101 11.46 -0.46 -1.69
CA LYS A 101 11.34 -1.27 -2.91
C LYS A 101 12.70 -1.59 -3.54
N SER A 102 13.65 -0.66 -3.47
CA SER A 102 15.03 -0.84 -3.95
C SER A 102 15.89 -1.81 -3.11
N GLN A 103 15.46 -2.16 -1.89
CA GLN A 103 16.15 -3.10 -0.99
C GLN A 103 15.54 -4.51 -0.99
N VAL A 104 14.43 -4.70 -1.70
CA VAL A 104 13.88 -6.04 -1.92
C VAL A 104 14.87 -6.77 -2.82
N ASN A 105 15.43 -7.88 -2.33
CA ASN A 105 16.20 -8.80 -3.17
C ASN A 105 15.25 -9.36 -4.22
N VAL A 106 15.23 -8.73 -5.40
CA VAL A 106 14.45 -9.21 -6.52
C VAL A 106 15.22 -10.37 -7.14
N ASN A 107 14.74 -11.59 -6.93
CA ASN A 107 15.22 -12.74 -7.67
C ASN A 107 14.52 -12.77 -9.03
N TYR A 108 15.18 -12.27 -10.05
CA TYR A 108 14.66 -12.35 -11.41
C TYR A 108 14.66 -13.81 -11.89
N ILE A 109 13.62 -14.17 -12.62
CA ILE A 109 13.63 -15.41 -13.39
C ILE A 109 14.75 -15.31 -14.42
N ASP A 110 15.49 -16.40 -14.60
CA ASP A 110 16.55 -16.49 -15.59
C ASP A 110 15.98 -16.17 -16.97
N LYS A 111 16.37 -15.03 -17.52
CA LYS A 111 15.86 -14.50 -18.80
C LYS A 111 16.16 -15.43 -19.99
N SER A 112 17.21 -16.25 -19.88
CA SER A 112 17.56 -17.24 -20.92
C SER A 112 16.50 -18.34 -21.08
N LYS A 113 15.64 -18.52 -20.07
CA LYS A 113 14.53 -19.48 -20.09
C LYS A 113 13.23 -18.87 -20.60
N LEU A 114 13.20 -17.55 -20.81
CA LEU A 114 12.01 -16.83 -21.22
C LEU A 114 12.02 -16.58 -22.74
N THR A 115 10.84 -16.67 -23.32
CA THR A 115 10.56 -16.18 -24.68
C THR A 115 9.64 -14.97 -24.55
N ALA A 116 10.00 -13.85 -25.19
CA ALA A 116 9.15 -12.66 -25.23
C ALA A 116 8.40 -12.60 -26.58
N THR A 117 7.09 -12.35 -26.50
CA THR A 117 6.21 -12.09 -27.65
C THR A 117 5.40 -10.82 -27.39
N ALA A 118 4.87 -10.19 -28.41
CA ALA A 118 4.11 -8.95 -28.27
C ALA A 118 2.93 -8.89 -29.25
N SER A 119 1.99 -7.99 -28.99
CA SER A 119 0.84 -7.70 -29.85
C SER A 119 1.27 -7.22 -31.25
N SER A 120 2.37 -6.46 -31.30
CA SER A 120 3.02 -5.97 -32.51
C SER A 120 4.43 -5.49 -32.16
N TYR A 121 5.24 -5.24 -33.17
CA TYR A 121 6.53 -4.56 -33.00
C TYR A 121 6.94 -3.87 -34.30
N GLN A 122 7.76 -2.84 -34.18
CA GLN A 122 8.32 -2.11 -35.30
C GLN A 122 9.54 -2.88 -35.83
N HIS A 123 9.53 -3.18 -37.15
CA HIS A 123 10.59 -3.97 -37.82
C HIS A 123 11.87 -3.14 -38.11
N ASP A 124 12.30 -2.34 -37.12
CA ASP A 124 13.50 -1.50 -37.18
C ASP A 124 14.59 -1.90 -36.15
N GLY A 125 14.46 -3.13 -35.60
CA GLY A 125 15.29 -3.62 -34.50
C GLY A 125 14.65 -3.53 -33.12
N SER A 126 13.39 -3.04 -33.04
CA SER A 126 12.63 -2.93 -31.78
C SER A 126 11.86 -4.20 -31.42
N ASP A 127 12.51 -5.35 -31.52
CA ASP A 127 11.92 -6.68 -31.30
C ASP A 127 11.51 -6.92 -29.84
N PRO A 128 10.49 -7.75 -29.59
CA PRO A 128 10.10 -8.14 -28.22
C PRO A 128 11.23 -8.76 -27.40
N LYS A 129 12.16 -9.48 -28.00
CA LYS A 129 13.31 -10.10 -27.32
C LYS A 129 14.22 -9.08 -26.63
N ASN A 130 14.24 -7.82 -27.08
CA ASN A 130 15.08 -6.78 -26.52
C ASN A 130 14.76 -6.48 -25.04
N VAL A 131 13.56 -6.80 -24.57
CA VAL A 131 13.22 -6.61 -23.13
C VAL A 131 13.90 -7.64 -22.20
N LEU A 132 14.58 -8.65 -22.78
CA LEU A 132 15.28 -9.71 -22.07
C LEU A 132 16.81 -9.61 -22.18
N ASP A 133 17.36 -8.65 -22.93
CA ASP A 133 18.78 -8.59 -23.28
C ASP A 133 19.66 -7.79 -22.31
N ASP A 134 19.05 -7.21 -21.25
CA ASP A 134 19.73 -6.36 -20.25
C ASP A 134 20.44 -5.13 -20.83
N ASN A 135 20.11 -4.73 -22.05
CA ASN A 135 20.72 -3.60 -22.73
C ASN A 135 19.76 -2.38 -22.73
N PRO A 136 20.03 -1.33 -21.95
CA PRO A 136 19.15 -0.17 -21.92
C PRO A 136 19.16 0.68 -23.21
N SER A 137 20.02 0.36 -24.17
CA SER A 137 20.07 1.02 -25.47
C SER A 137 19.15 0.37 -26.51
N THR A 138 18.65 -0.82 -26.24
CA THR A 138 17.63 -1.51 -27.03
C THR A 138 16.28 -1.36 -26.38
N MET A 139 15.21 -1.54 -27.13
CA MET A 139 13.85 -1.51 -26.59
C MET A 139 12.94 -2.39 -27.46
N TRP A 140 11.82 -2.78 -26.92
CA TRP A 140 10.68 -3.17 -27.72
C TRP A 140 9.81 -1.92 -27.98
N HIS A 141 9.32 -1.78 -29.19
CA HIS A 141 8.37 -0.74 -29.59
C HIS A 141 7.29 -1.35 -30.47
N THR A 142 6.05 -0.98 -30.21
CA THR A 142 4.91 -1.45 -31.05
C THR A 142 4.96 -0.86 -32.46
N ASP A 143 4.19 -1.42 -33.37
CA ASP A 143 3.96 -0.79 -34.66
C ASP A 143 3.34 0.60 -34.48
N TRP A 144 3.96 1.63 -35.10
CA TRP A 144 3.55 3.03 -34.95
C TRP A 144 2.18 3.33 -35.53
N ASN A 145 1.64 2.47 -36.37
CA ASN A 145 0.32 2.63 -36.98
C ASN A 145 -0.80 2.06 -36.11
N LEU A 146 -0.46 1.42 -34.99
CA LEU A 146 -1.41 0.81 -34.08
C LEU A 146 -1.53 1.63 -32.81
N SER A 147 -2.75 1.75 -32.32
CA SER A 147 -3.04 2.37 -31.01
C SER A 147 -3.31 1.31 -29.95
N THR A 148 -3.23 1.72 -28.67
CA THR A 148 -3.58 0.83 -27.56
C THR A 148 -4.98 0.19 -27.77
N PRO A 149 -5.21 -1.02 -27.25
CA PRO A 149 -4.36 -1.74 -26.29
C PRO A 149 -3.23 -2.53 -26.95
N HIS A 150 -2.11 -2.61 -26.24
CA HIS A 150 -0.96 -3.44 -26.59
C HIS A 150 -0.61 -4.39 -25.46
N TRP A 151 0.26 -5.36 -25.72
CA TRP A 151 0.80 -6.24 -24.71
C TRP A 151 2.17 -6.77 -25.09
N ILE A 152 2.98 -7.08 -24.06
CA ILE A 152 4.17 -7.89 -24.14
C ILE A 152 4.04 -9.07 -23.19
N ALA A 153 4.30 -10.27 -23.67
CA ALA A 153 4.13 -11.51 -22.93
C ALA A 153 5.46 -12.28 -22.83
N PHE A 154 5.61 -12.96 -21.72
CA PHE A 154 6.74 -13.82 -21.40
C PHE A 154 6.24 -15.23 -21.20
N GLU A 155 6.88 -16.18 -21.87
CA GLU A 155 6.62 -17.61 -21.76
C GLU A 155 7.83 -18.32 -21.18
N ASN A 156 7.59 -19.22 -20.23
CA ASN A 156 8.56 -20.22 -19.80
C ASN A 156 8.00 -21.62 -20.10
N LYS A 157 8.85 -22.51 -20.57
CA LYS A 157 8.47 -23.92 -20.84
C LYS A 157 7.97 -24.62 -19.57
N GLU A 158 8.53 -24.27 -18.43
CA GLU A 158 8.15 -24.80 -17.13
C GLU A 158 7.30 -23.76 -16.36
N GLU A 159 6.48 -24.24 -15.45
CA GLU A 159 5.75 -23.36 -14.54
C GLU A 159 6.71 -22.51 -13.72
N MET A 160 6.50 -21.21 -13.69
CA MET A 160 7.27 -20.24 -12.93
C MET A 160 6.43 -19.69 -11.77
N SER A 161 7.08 -19.47 -10.62
CA SER A 161 6.49 -18.78 -9.48
C SER A 161 6.90 -17.30 -9.54
N VAL A 162 5.92 -16.40 -9.72
CA VAL A 162 6.16 -14.96 -9.92
C VAL A 162 5.29 -14.12 -8.98
N ASN A 163 5.85 -13.02 -8.51
CA ASN A 163 5.17 -12.06 -7.64
C ASN A 163 5.41 -10.60 -8.05
N GLY A 164 5.95 -10.37 -9.23
CA GLY A 164 6.20 -9.03 -9.72
C GLY A 164 6.74 -8.98 -11.14
N LEU A 165 6.72 -7.77 -11.68
CA LEU A 165 7.29 -7.43 -12.98
C LEU A 165 8.00 -6.07 -12.86
N THR A 166 9.21 -5.99 -13.42
CA THR A 166 9.93 -4.72 -13.53
C THR A 166 9.69 -4.14 -14.93
N TYR A 167 9.14 -2.94 -14.97
CA TYR A 167 8.95 -2.17 -16.19
C TYR A 167 9.95 -1.02 -16.24
N VAL A 168 10.82 -1.06 -17.25
CA VAL A 168 11.79 0.01 -17.54
C VAL A 168 11.28 0.75 -18.78
N PRO A 169 10.72 1.96 -18.63
CA PRO A 169 10.25 2.75 -19.75
C PRO A 169 11.44 3.29 -20.57
N ARG A 170 11.15 3.80 -21.76
CA ARG A 170 12.18 4.46 -22.58
C ARG A 170 12.83 5.60 -21.79
N GLN A 171 14.14 5.77 -21.99
CA GLN A 171 14.94 6.75 -21.25
C GLN A 171 14.91 8.16 -21.87
N THR A 172 14.50 8.28 -23.12
CA THR A 172 14.39 9.55 -23.86
C THR A 172 12.97 9.75 -24.38
N GLY A 173 12.34 10.86 -24.02
CA GLY A 173 10.95 11.12 -24.34
C GLY A 173 9.99 10.34 -23.45
N LYS A 174 8.71 10.40 -23.77
CA LYS A 174 7.65 9.73 -22.98
C LYS A 174 6.66 8.95 -23.84
N ASN A 175 6.77 9.10 -25.17
CA ASN A 175 5.82 8.51 -26.10
C ASN A 175 5.78 6.98 -25.92
N GLY A 176 4.59 6.42 -25.77
CA GLY A 176 4.40 5.01 -25.51
C GLY A 176 4.66 4.54 -24.08
N ASN A 177 5.08 5.41 -23.16
CA ASN A 177 5.20 5.01 -21.75
C ASN A 177 3.81 4.60 -21.20
N VAL A 178 3.75 3.43 -20.59
CA VAL A 178 2.52 2.85 -20.04
C VAL A 178 2.03 3.72 -18.88
N THR A 179 0.77 4.12 -18.94
CA THR A 179 0.12 4.91 -17.87
C THR A 179 -0.97 4.12 -17.14
N LYS A 180 -1.58 3.13 -17.82
CA LYS A 180 -2.54 2.22 -17.20
C LYS A 180 -2.32 0.81 -17.71
N TYR A 181 -2.28 -0.14 -16.79
CA TYR A 181 -1.87 -1.51 -17.09
C TYR A 181 -2.76 -2.55 -16.42
N ARG A 182 -2.66 -3.79 -16.96
CA ARG A 182 -3.00 -5.03 -16.27
C ARG A 182 -1.83 -6.00 -16.37
N ILE A 183 -1.59 -6.73 -15.30
CA ILE A 183 -0.76 -7.93 -15.31
C ILE A 183 -1.70 -9.11 -15.46
N GLU A 184 -1.45 -9.92 -16.44
CA GLU A 184 -2.29 -11.08 -16.75
C GLU A 184 -1.41 -12.33 -16.85
N ILE A 185 -1.97 -13.46 -16.40
CA ILE A 185 -1.33 -14.78 -16.43
C ILE A 185 -2.16 -15.74 -17.25
N SER A 186 -1.51 -16.78 -17.77
CA SER A 186 -2.14 -17.84 -18.53
C SER A 186 -1.37 -19.14 -18.42
N ASP A 187 -2.07 -20.29 -18.45
CA ASP A 187 -1.45 -21.61 -18.52
C ASP A 187 -1.28 -22.11 -19.96
N ASP A 188 -2.06 -21.57 -20.89
CA ASP A 188 -2.13 -21.99 -22.28
C ASP A 188 -1.72 -20.90 -23.31
N GLY A 189 -1.42 -19.68 -22.84
CA GLY A 189 -1.10 -18.53 -23.68
C GLY A 189 -2.29 -17.93 -24.44
N VAL A 190 -3.50 -18.46 -24.26
CA VAL A 190 -4.74 -18.06 -24.94
C VAL A 190 -5.74 -17.45 -23.97
N ASN A 191 -5.99 -18.15 -22.88
CA ASN A 191 -6.94 -17.72 -21.85
C ASN A 191 -6.21 -16.97 -20.74
N TRP A 192 -6.47 -15.66 -20.61
CA TRP A 192 -5.75 -14.77 -19.73
C TRP A 192 -6.60 -14.33 -18.53
N LYS A 193 -5.98 -14.33 -17.34
CA LYS A 193 -6.58 -13.89 -16.09
C LYS A 193 -5.79 -12.70 -15.54
N THR A 194 -6.47 -11.59 -15.24
CA THR A 194 -5.86 -10.45 -14.57
C THR A 194 -5.54 -10.78 -13.10
N VAL A 195 -4.32 -10.53 -12.68
CA VAL A 195 -3.85 -10.70 -11.30
C VAL A 195 -3.51 -9.37 -10.63
N LYS A 196 -3.24 -8.33 -11.41
CA LYS A 196 -3.00 -6.96 -10.94
C LYS A 196 -3.42 -5.97 -12.01
N GLU A 197 -3.91 -4.81 -11.59
CA GLU A 197 -4.11 -3.65 -12.46
C GLU A 197 -3.75 -2.38 -11.71
N GLY A 198 -3.45 -1.31 -12.43
CA GLY A 198 -3.08 -0.04 -11.83
C GLY A 198 -2.65 1.02 -12.83
N ASN A 199 -2.15 2.13 -12.28
CA ASN A 199 -1.62 3.25 -13.04
C ASN A 199 -0.12 3.41 -12.76
N LEU A 200 0.60 3.93 -13.74
CA LEU A 200 2.03 4.26 -13.65
C LEU A 200 2.25 5.73 -13.97
N SER A 201 3.26 6.31 -13.35
CA SER A 201 3.77 7.62 -13.76
C SER A 201 4.44 7.52 -15.13
N SER A 202 4.30 8.55 -15.96
CA SER A 202 4.83 8.59 -17.33
C SER A 202 6.31 8.99 -17.42
N ASP A 203 7.01 9.10 -16.26
CA ASP A 203 8.43 9.42 -16.22
C ASP A 203 9.30 8.21 -16.63
N SER A 204 10.61 8.43 -16.79
CA SER A 204 11.58 7.40 -17.20
C SER A 204 12.07 6.50 -16.06
N SER A 205 11.59 6.68 -14.82
CA SER A 205 12.00 5.84 -13.70
C SER A 205 11.52 4.39 -13.87
N THR A 206 12.33 3.45 -13.42
CA THR A 206 11.95 2.03 -13.38
C THR A 206 10.77 1.85 -12.41
N LYS A 207 9.78 1.07 -12.81
CA LYS A 207 8.60 0.71 -12.01
C LYS A 207 8.68 -0.77 -11.64
N VAL A 208 8.50 -1.07 -10.36
CA VAL A 208 8.30 -2.43 -9.88
C VAL A 208 6.80 -2.61 -9.63
N ILE A 209 6.20 -3.55 -10.33
CA ILE A 209 4.78 -3.89 -10.20
C ILE A 209 4.72 -5.18 -9.40
N GLU A 210 4.29 -5.09 -8.15
CA GLU A 210 4.18 -6.22 -7.23
C GLU A 210 2.73 -6.75 -7.21
N PHE A 211 2.59 -8.07 -7.07
CA PHE A 211 1.31 -8.77 -6.91
C PHE A 211 1.51 -10.05 -6.07
N ASP A 212 0.41 -10.66 -5.63
CA ASP A 212 0.48 -11.90 -4.88
C ASP A 212 1.17 -13.00 -5.70
N THR A 213 1.98 -13.84 -5.04
CA THR A 213 2.70 -14.92 -5.71
C THR A 213 1.72 -15.83 -6.46
N VAL A 214 1.96 -16.01 -7.74
CA VAL A 214 1.20 -16.90 -8.62
C VAL A 214 2.12 -17.89 -9.31
N LYS A 215 1.58 -19.04 -9.69
CA LYS A 215 2.23 -20.03 -10.55
C LYS A 215 1.61 -19.97 -11.93
N THR A 216 2.46 -19.90 -12.97
CA THR A 216 2.01 -19.74 -14.35
C THR A 216 3.12 -20.10 -15.35
N LYS A 217 2.76 -20.41 -16.58
CA LYS A 217 3.71 -20.51 -17.71
C LYS A 217 3.83 -19.23 -18.50
N HIS A 218 2.79 -18.41 -18.52
CA HIS A 218 2.73 -17.19 -19.31
C HIS A 218 2.34 -16.00 -18.42
N LEU A 219 3.09 -14.92 -18.52
CA LEU A 219 2.84 -13.62 -17.89
C LEU A 219 2.83 -12.55 -18.95
N ARG A 220 1.90 -11.59 -18.91
CA ARG A 220 1.98 -10.42 -19.78
C ARG A 220 1.68 -9.11 -19.08
N LEU A 221 2.35 -8.07 -19.52
CA LEU A 221 2.00 -6.70 -19.27
C LEU A 221 1.07 -6.24 -20.40
N TYR A 222 -0.17 -5.96 -20.05
CA TYR A 222 -1.19 -5.47 -20.97
C TYR A 222 -1.35 -3.96 -20.79
N TYR A 223 -1.13 -3.21 -21.86
CA TYR A 223 -1.24 -1.75 -21.89
C TYR A 223 -2.67 -1.36 -22.13
N VAL A 224 -3.34 -0.83 -21.13
CA VAL A 224 -4.68 -0.27 -21.27
C VAL A 224 -4.59 1.14 -21.86
N GLU A 225 -3.64 1.95 -21.32
CA GLU A 225 -3.35 3.30 -21.80
C GLU A 225 -1.83 3.55 -21.79
N ALA A 226 -1.38 4.33 -22.76
CA ALA A 226 0.00 4.80 -22.87
C ALA A 226 0.02 6.27 -23.31
N VAL A 227 1.14 6.95 -23.06
CA VAL A 227 1.34 8.34 -23.50
C VAL A 227 1.20 8.43 -25.00
N ASN A 228 0.36 9.37 -25.48
CA ASN A 228 -0.02 9.57 -26.87
C ASN A 228 -0.73 8.38 -27.52
N ASN A 229 -1.28 7.47 -26.73
CA ASN A 229 -2.10 6.34 -27.16
C ASN A 229 -1.38 5.37 -28.12
N ASN A 230 -0.08 5.31 -28.07
CA ASN A 230 0.74 4.35 -28.81
C ASN A 230 1.80 3.73 -27.90
N GLY A 231 2.38 2.64 -28.26
CA GLY A 231 3.36 1.91 -27.46
C GLY A 231 4.75 1.90 -28.08
#